data_06c7e6e04893dd5eb384ceb286b3466e
#
_entry.id   06c7e6e04893dd5eb384ceb286b3466e
#
_cell.length_a   1.000
_cell.length_b   1.000
_cell.length_c   1.000
_cell.angle_alpha   90.00
_cell.angle_beta   90.00
_cell.angle_gamma   90.00
#
_symmetry.space_group_name_H-M   'P 1'
#
loop_
_entity.id
_entity.type
_entity.pdbx_description
1 polymer ?
#
loop_
_entity_poly.entity_id
_entity_poly.type
_entity_poly.pdbx_seq_one_letter_code
_entity_poly.pdbx_strand_id
1 'polypeptide(L)'
;MDRSHIEQIAALERECFSTPWSEAMLTEALFDSQASFIVAESEEGGVLGYAGLQVVLDEGYIDNIAVEPNARRHGVADELLDVFCRFGEANLAFLTLEVRASNAPAIALYRKHGFEEAGRRKNYYTKPAEDAVIMTRYFKRIGNEHG
;
A
#
# COMPACT_ATOMS: atom_id res chain seq x y z
N MET A 1 3.22 -5.46 -11.35
CA MET A 1 2.63 -6.81 -11.19
C MET A 1 2.13 -7.32 -12.54
N ASP A 2 2.36 -8.55 -12.82
CA ASP A 2 1.79 -9.22 -13.99
C ASP A 2 1.21 -10.59 -13.58
N ARG A 3 0.70 -11.34 -14.55
CA ARG A 3 0.03 -12.61 -14.25
C ARG A 3 0.93 -13.63 -13.57
N SER A 4 2.24 -13.57 -13.80
CA SER A 4 3.18 -14.52 -13.19
C SER A 4 3.30 -14.33 -11.67
N HIS A 5 2.92 -13.17 -11.17
CA HIS A 5 3.02 -12.84 -9.75
C HIS A 5 1.77 -13.20 -8.94
N ILE A 6 0.63 -13.41 -9.59
CA ILE A 6 -0.67 -13.51 -8.90
C ILE A 6 -0.71 -14.62 -7.86
N GLU A 7 -0.24 -15.81 -8.19
CA GLU A 7 -0.25 -16.93 -7.26
C GLU A 7 0.59 -16.64 -6.01
N GLN A 8 1.77 -16.08 -6.19
CA GLN A 8 2.66 -15.73 -5.08
C GLN A 8 2.08 -14.61 -4.22
N ILE A 9 1.46 -13.62 -4.86
CA ILE A 9 0.83 -12.51 -4.14
C ILE A 9 -0.39 -12.99 -3.36
N ALA A 10 -1.19 -13.88 -3.93
CA ALA A 10 -2.34 -14.44 -3.21
C ALA A 10 -1.88 -15.23 -1.98
N ALA A 11 -0.78 -15.98 -2.10
CA ALA A 11 -0.19 -16.69 -0.96
C ALA A 11 0.28 -15.70 0.11
N LEU A 12 0.91 -14.62 -0.31
CA LEU A 12 1.39 -13.58 0.60
C LEU A 12 0.22 -12.89 1.32
N GLU A 13 -0.87 -12.62 0.61
CA GLU A 13 -2.08 -12.07 1.21
C GLU A 13 -2.64 -12.96 2.31
N ARG A 14 -2.65 -14.28 2.07
CA ARG A 14 -3.12 -15.24 3.08
C ARG A 14 -2.24 -15.25 4.33
N GLU A 15 -0.94 -15.02 4.17
CA GLU A 15 -0.03 -14.96 5.32
C GLU A 15 -0.14 -13.65 6.10
N CYS A 16 -0.43 -12.54 5.42
CA CYS A 16 -0.34 -11.21 6.02
C CYS A 16 -1.68 -10.66 6.51
N PHE A 17 -2.79 -11.12 5.96
CA PHE A 17 -4.10 -10.51 6.23
C PHE A 17 -5.15 -11.52 6.63
N SER A 18 -6.05 -11.10 7.54
CA SER A 18 -7.17 -11.94 7.97
C SER A 18 -8.28 -12.03 6.93
N THR A 19 -8.36 -11.04 6.02
CA THR A 19 -9.27 -11.04 4.87
C THR A 19 -8.45 -10.82 3.61
N PRO A 20 -7.74 -11.86 3.14
CA PRO A 20 -6.82 -11.70 2.01
C PRO A 20 -7.56 -11.55 0.68
N TRP A 21 -6.91 -10.89 -0.27
CA TRP A 21 -7.37 -10.87 -1.65
C TRP A 21 -7.11 -12.24 -2.28
N SER A 22 -8.08 -12.75 -3.01
CA SER A 22 -7.97 -14.01 -3.74
C SER A 22 -7.25 -13.81 -5.07
N GLU A 23 -6.87 -14.91 -5.71
CA GLU A 23 -6.31 -14.86 -7.06
C GLU A 23 -7.28 -14.21 -8.05
N ALA A 24 -8.58 -14.46 -7.89
CA ALA A 24 -9.61 -13.86 -8.75
C ALA A 24 -9.65 -12.34 -8.58
N MET A 25 -9.60 -11.84 -7.35
CA MET A 25 -9.59 -10.42 -7.07
C MET A 25 -8.33 -9.75 -7.62
N LEU A 26 -7.18 -10.39 -7.47
CA LEU A 26 -5.91 -9.87 -7.98
C LEU A 26 -5.91 -9.86 -9.51
N THR A 27 -6.45 -10.88 -10.14
CA THR A 27 -6.56 -10.96 -11.60
C THR A 27 -7.45 -9.84 -12.13
N GLU A 28 -8.58 -9.60 -11.48
CA GLU A 28 -9.49 -8.52 -11.85
C GLU A 28 -8.81 -7.15 -11.71
N ALA A 29 -8.09 -6.95 -10.60
CA ALA A 29 -7.37 -5.71 -10.35
C ALA A 29 -6.26 -5.45 -11.37
N LEU A 30 -5.63 -6.51 -11.90
CA LEU A 30 -4.59 -6.40 -12.91
C LEU A 30 -5.08 -5.67 -14.17
N PHE A 31 -6.35 -5.80 -14.50
CA PHE A 31 -6.94 -5.17 -15.68
C PHE A 31 -7.68 -3.87 -15.37
N ASP A 32 -7.66 -3.41 -14.12
CA ASP A 32 -8.27 -2.13 -13.74
C ASP A 32 -7.31 -1.00 -14.13
N SER A 33 -7.75 -0.08 -14.99
CA SER A 33 -6.92 1.02 -15.47
C SER A 33 -6.56 2.04 -14.38
N GLN A 34 -7.29 2.06 -13.27
CA GLN A 34 -7.02 2.97 -12.15
C GLN A 34 -6.10 2.35 -11.11
N ALA A 35 -5.87 1.06 -11.19
CA ALA A 35 -5.04 0.34 -10.23
C ALA A 35 -3.63 0.13 -10.77
N SER A 36 -2.64 0.29 -9.90
CA SER A 36 -1.23 0.02 -10.19
C SER A 36 -0.66 -0.81 -9.06
N PHE A 37 0.06 -1.85 -9.42
CA PHE A 37 0.69 -2.73 -8.44
C PHE A 37 2.17 -2.81 -8.72
N ILE A 38 2.98 -2.72 -7.67
CA ILE A 38 4.42 -2.92 -7.77
C ILE A 38 4.81 -4.12 -6.93
N VAL A 39 5.84 -4.80 -7.37
CA VAL A 39 6.30 -6.05 -6.77
C VAL A 39 7.80 -5.93 -6.50
N ALA A 40 8.21 -6.33 -5.31
CA ALA A 40 9.63 -6.49 -4.99
C ALA A 40 9.98 -7.97 -5.17
N GLU A 41 10.95 -8.26 -6.02
CA GLU A 41 11.40 -9.60 -6.31
C GLU A 41 12.81 -9.85 -5.80
N SER A 42 13.08 -11.10 -5.38
CA SER A 42 14.44 -11.55 -5.10
C SER A 42 15.17 -11.79 -6.41
N GLU A 43 16.49 -11.98 -6.35
CA GLU A 43 17.31 -12.30 -7.52
C GLU A 43 16.87 -13.61 -8.20
N GLU A 44 16.29 -14.53 -7.43
CA GLU A 44 15.76 -15.79 -7.94
C GLU A 44 14.33 -15.67 -8.49
N GLY A 45 13.74 -14.46 -8.48
CA GLY A 45 12.41 -14.23 -9.00
C GLY A 45 11.26 -14.45 -8.02
N GLY A 46 11.54 -14.77 -6.77
CA GLY A 46 10.52 -14.90 -5.73
C GLY A 46 9.97 -13.55 -5.30
N VAL A 47 8.67 -13.47 -5.00
CA VAL A 47 8.05 -12.24 -4.52
C VAL A 47 8.37 -12.02 -3.05
N LEU A 48 9.07 -10.93 -2.76
CA LEU A 48 9.40 -10.50 -1.39
C LEU A 48 8.31 -9.64 -0.78
N GLY A 49 7.60 -8.90 -1.61
CA GLY A 49 6.52 -8.04 -1.18
C GLY A 49 5.81 -7.39 -2.35
N TYR A 50 4.69 -6.76 -2.08
CA TYR A 50 3.99 -6.01 -3.11
C TYR A 50 3.19 -4.86 -2.48
N ALA A 51 2.81 -3.91 -3.31
CA ALA A 51 1.95 -2.82 -2.90
C ALA A 51 0.99 -2.45 -4.03
N GLY A 52 -0.24 -2.10 -3.65
CA GLY A 52 -1.28 -1.71 -4.59
C GLY A 52 -1.66 -0.25 -4.41
N LEU A 53 -1.88 0.43 -5.52
CA LEU A 53 -2.25 1.85 -5.56
C LEU A 53 -3.41 2.05 -6.52
N GLN A 54 -4.45 2.77 -6.07
CA GLN A 54 -5.49 3.27 -6.95
C GLN A 54 -5.32 4.76 -7.11
N VAL A 55 -5.44 5.25 -8.34
CA VAL A 55 -5.36 6.68 -8.63
C VAL A 55 -6.66 7.13 -9.28
N VAL A 56 -7.28 8.13 -8.68
CA VAL A 56 -8.48 8.78 -9.21
C VAL A 56 -8.14 10.26 -9.33
N LEU A 57 -8.02 10.74 -10.57
CA LEU A 57 -7.54 12.10 -10.86
C LEU A 57 -6.15 12.30 -10.25
N ASP A 58 -6.00 13.16 -9.26
CA ASP A 58 -4.73 13.41 -8.58
C ASP A 58 -4.71 12.85 -7.14
N GLU A 59 -5.62 11.94 -6.83
CA GLU A 59 -5.76 11.33 -5.51
C GLU A 59 -5.25 9.89 -5.55
N GLY A 60 -4.32 9.56 -4.68
CA GLY A 60 -3.77 8.22 -4.58
C GLY A 60 -4.21 7.51 -3.31
N TYR A 61 -4.67 6.27 -3.47
CA TYR A 61 -5.14 5.42 -2.37
C TYR A 61 -4.32 4.15 -2.36
N ILE A 62 -3.53 3.95 -1.31
CA ILE A 62 -2.74 2.73 -1.16
C ILE A 62 -3.66 1.67 -0.56
N ASP A 63 -3.90 0.59 -1.29
CA ASP A 63 -4.79 -0.47 -0.86
C ASP A 63 -4.11 -1.45 0.08
N ASN A 64 -2.99 -2.01 -0.37
CA ASN A 64 -2.28 -3.04 0.39
C ASN A 64 -0.78 -2.84 0.28
N ILE A 65 -0.08 -3.12 1.37
CA ILE A 65 1.36 -3.30 1.38
C ILE A 65 1.61 -4.58 2.17
N ALA A 66 2.22 -5.56 1.54
CA ALA A 66 2.52 -6.84 2.19
C ALA A 66 3.95 -7.24 1.89
N VAL A 67 4.65 -7.73 2.92
CA VAL A 67 6.03 -8.20 2.81
C VAL A 67 6.10 -9.62 3.36
N GLU A 68 6.75 -10.50 2.61
CA GLU A 68 6.97 -11.88 3.02
C GLU A 68 7.68 -11.89 4.38
N PRO A 69 7.22 -12.75 5.35
CA PRO A 69 7.75 -12.68 6.73
C PRO A 69 9.27 -12.76 6.85
N ASN A 70 9.92 -13.59 6.05
CA ASN A 70 11.38 -13.73 6.10
C ASN A 70 12.11 -12.53 5.49
N ALA A 71 11.43 -11.70 4.72
CA ALA A 71 12.00 -10.50 4.10
C ALA A 71 11.74 -9.24 4.91
N ARG A 72 10.99 -9.32 6.00
CA ARG A 72 10.70 -8.16 6.85
C ARG A 72 11.97 -7.65 7.53
N ARG A 73 12.02 -6.34 7.78
CA ARG A 73 13.16 -5.63 8.36
C ARG A 73 14.37 -5.53 7.42
N HIS A 74 14.18 -5.81 6.12
CA HIS A 74 15.21 -5.65 5.09
C HIS A 74 14.92 -4.48 4.16
N GLY A 75 14.01 -3.59 4.55
CA GLY A 75 13.73 -2.39 3.78
C GLY A 75 12.81 -2.57 2.59
N VAL A 76 12.15 -3.71 2.44
CA VAL A 76 11.25 -3.96 1.29
C VAL A 76 10.06 -3.00 1.30
N ALA A 77 9.40 -2.84 2.46
CA ALA A 77 8.27 -1.92 2.58
C ALA A 77 8.71 -0.47 2.36
N ASP A 78 9.90 -0.10 2.85
CA ASP A 78 10.46 1.23 2.61
C ASP A 78 10.64 1.50 1.13
N GLU A 79 11.15 0.53 0.37
CA GLU A 79 11.36 0.68 -1.07
C GLU A 79 10.03 0.80 -1.82
N LEU A 80 9.03 -0.01 -1.45
CA LEU A 80 7.71 0.05 -2.07
C LEU A 80 7.05 1.41 -1.83
N LEU A 81 7.08 1.90 -0.59
CA LEU A 81 6.55 3.22 -0.25
C LEU A 81 7.30 4.34 -0.96
N ASP A 82 8.62 4.21 -1.06
CA ASP A 82 9.46 5.21 -1.72
C ASP A 82 9.06 5.37 -3.19
N VAL A 83 8.79 4.28 -3.88
CA VAL A 83 8.32 4.33 -5.27
C VAL A 83 6.99 5.09 -5.37
N PHE A 84 6.02 4.78 -4.50
CA PHE A 84 4.74 5.47 -4.51
C PHE A 84 4.88 6.95 -4.15
N CYS A 85 5.74 7.28 -3.19
CA CYS A 85 5.96 8.67 -2.80
C CYS A 85 6.62 9.49 -3.91
N ARG A 86 7.56 8.92 -4.64
CA ARG A 86 8.18 9.59 -5.79
C ARG A 86 7.15 9.84 -6.89
N PHE A 87 6.31 8.85 -7.16
CA PHE A 87 5.21 9.01 -8.09
C PHE A 87 4.25 10.11 -7.63
N GLY A 88 3.94 10.13 -6.33
CA GLY A 88 3.06 11.13 -5.74
C GLY A 88 3.61 12.54 -5.86
N GLU A 89 4.89 12.73 -5.58
CA GLU A 89 5.54 14.03 -5.71
C GLU A 89 5.41 14.61 -7.11
N ALA A 90 5.45 13.73 -8.12
CA ALA A 90 5.37 14.15 -9.51
C ALA A 90 3.94 14.30 -10.03
N ASN A 91 2.97 13.58 -9.48
CA ASN A 91 1.66 13.41 -10.12
C ASN A 91 0.44 13.60 -9.23
N LEU A 92 0.57 13.56 -7.92
CA LEU A 92 -0.58 13.49 -7.02
C LEU A 92 -0.67 14.66 -6.06
N ALA A 93 -1.88 14.96 -5.61
CA ALA A 93 -2.11 15.91 -4.52
C ALA A 93 -1.82 15.26 -3.17
N PHE A 94 -2.16 13.99 -3.03
CA PHE A 94 -1.90 13.24 -1.80
C PHE A 94 -1.87 11.73 -2.05
N LEU A 95 -1.29 11.03 -1.07
CA LEU A 95 -1.42 9.58 -0.90
C LEU A 95 -2.07 9.34 0.45
N THR A 96 -3.04 8.44 0.50
CA THR A 96 -3.70 8.07 1.75
C THR A 96 -3.84 6.56 1.87
N LEU A 97 -3.91 6.08 3.10
CA LEU A 97 -4.06 4.65 3.39
C LEU A 97 -4.79 4.47 4.72
N GLU A 98 -5.22 3.24 4.95
CA GLU A 98 -5.84 2.84 6.21
C GLU A 98 -5.00 1.74 6.83
N VAL A 99 -4.81 1.80 8.15
CA VAL A 99 -4.00 0.85 8.89
C VAL A 99 -4.68 0.53 10.22
N ARG A 100 -4.57 -0.73 10.69
CA ARG A 100 -5.12 -1.09 12.00
C ARG A 100 -4.49 -0.23 13.09
N ALA A 101 -5.32 0.27 14.01
CA ALA A 101 -4.88 1.14 15.09
C ALA A 101 -3.80 0.49 15.96
N SER A 102 -3.83 -0.83 16.09
CA SER A 102 -2.84 -1.57 16.89
C SER A 102 -1.53 -1.84 16.16
N ASN A 103 -1.47 -1.57 14.86
CA ASN A 103 -0.27 -1.90 14.06
C ASN A 103 0.78 -0.81 14.19
N ALA A 104 1.41 -0.74 15.37
CA ALA A 104 2.41 0.28 15.67
C ALA A 104 3.61 0.28 14.71
N PRO A 105 4.17 -0.88 14.31
CA PRO A 105 5.27 -0.88 13.36
C PRO A 105 4.91 -0.28 12.00
N ALA A 106 3.71 -0.57 11.49
CA ALA A 106 3.26 -0.01 10.21
C ALA A 106 3.03 1.50 10.32
N ILE A 107 2.40 1.94 11.40
CA ILE A 107 2.17 3.38 11.64
C ILE A 107 3.51 4.11 11.69
N ALA A 108 4.50 3.56 12.38
CA ALA A 108 5.84 4.15 12.47
C ALA A 108 6.50 4.23 11.08
N LEU A 109 6.36 3.18 10.29
CA LEU A 109 6.87 3.13 8.92
C LEU A 109 6.26 4.24 8.06
N TYR A 110 4.94 4.38 8.11
CA TYR A 110 4.25 5.41 7.32
C TYR A 110 4.65 6.83 7.77
N ARG A 111 4.77 7.05 9.06
CA ARG A 111 5.26 8.35 9.58
C ARG A 111 6.65 8.68 9.09
N LYS A 112 7.53 7.68 9.03
CA LYS A 112 8.88 7.83 8.49
C LYS A 112 8.86 8.35 7.05
N HIS A 113 7.85 7.94 6.28
CA HIS A 113 7.66 8.37 4.89
C HIS A 113 6.79 9.61 4.74
N GLY A 114 6.55 10.34 5.82
CA GLY A 114 5.85 11.62 5.76
C GLY A 114 4.34 11.56 5.87
N PHE A 115 3.78 10.40 6.18
CA PHE A 115 2.34 10.26 6.41
C PHE A 115 1.99 10.70 7.83
N GLU A 116 0.86 11.36 7.99
CA GLU A 116 0.35 11.78 9.28
C GLU A 116 -1.09 11.31 9.46
N GLU A 117 -1.50 11.13 10.70
CA GLU A 117 -2.87 10.72 10.99
C GLU A 117 -3.84 11.82 10.57
N ALA A 118 -4.78 11.47 9.69
CA ALA A 118 -5.79 12.39 9.17
C ALA A 118 -7.19 12.10 9.74
N GLY A 119 -7.39 10.93 10.33
CA GLY A 119 -8.67 10.56 10.91
C GLY A 119 -8.69 9.10 11.32
N ARG A 120 -9.87 8.65 11.72
CA ARG A 120 -10.09 7.25 12.11
C ARG A 120 -11.45 6.79 11.62
N ARG A 121 -11.54 5.49 11.28
CA ARG A 121 -12.79 4.81 11.00
C ARG A 121 -13.04 3.79 12.10
N LYS A 122 -14.09 3.99 12.89
CA LYS A 122 -14.41 3.07 13.98
C LYS A 122 -14.90 1.74 13.44
N ASN A 123 -14.40 0.65 14.03
CA ASN A 123 -14.81 -0.71 13.72
C ASN A 123 -14.70 -1.04 12.22
N TYR A 124 -13.72 -0.47 11.53
CA TYR A 124 -13.52 -0.69 10.11
C TYR A 124 -13.09 -2.12 9.80
N TYR A 125 -12.21 -2.70 10.62
CA TYR A 125 -11.76 -4.07 10.48
C TYR A 125 -12.66 -5.00 11.28
N THR A 126 -12.82 -6.24 10.82
CA THR A 126 -13.77 -7.20 11.43
C THR A 126 -13.14 -8.46 12.00
N LYS A 127 -11.90 -8.80 11.64
CA LYS A 127 -11.25 -10.05 12.08
C LYS A 127 -9.81 -9.80 12.51
N PRO A 128 -9.56 -9.35 13.75
CA PRO A 128 -10.52 -8.94 14.80
C PRO A 128 -11.12 -7.56 14.52
N ALA A 129 -12.19 -7.24 15.24
CA ALA A 129 -12.80 -5.92 15.17
C ALA A 129 -11.82 -4.87 15.70
N GLU A 130 -11.60 -3.84 14.93
CA GLU A 130 -10.61 -2.81 15.26
C GLU A 130 -10.83 -1.56 14.43
N ASP A 131 -10.46 -0.41 15.00
CA ASP A 131 -10.48 0.85 14.26
C ASP A 131 -9.38 0.92 13.22
N ALA A 132 -9.62 1.66 12.16
CA ALA A 132 -8.60 2.04 11.21
C ALA A 132 -8.11 3.45 11.49
N VAL A 133 -6.80 3.64 11.44
CA VAL A 133 -6.19 4.96 11.40
C VAL A 133 -6.03 5.32 9.94
N ILE A 134 -6.51 6.50 9.56
CA ILE A 134 -6.31 7.02 8.20
C ILE A 134 -5.04 7.86 8.24
N MET A 135 -4.08 7.53 7.39
CA MET A 135 -2.83 8.27 7.30
C MET A 135 -2.67 8.84 5.89
N THR A 136 -2.24 10.09 5.81
CA THR A 136 -2.17 10.81 4.54
C THR A 136 -0.88 11.60 4.46
N ARG A 137 -0.27 11.59 3.27
CA ARG A 137 0.84 12.47 2.93
C ARG A 137 0.39 13.39 1.80
N TYR A 138 0.46 14.69 2.03
CA TYR A 138 0.15 15.72 1.03
C TYR A 138 1.41 16.13 0.29
N PHE A 139 1.28 16.40 -0.99
CA PHE A 139 2.39 16.83 -1.84
C PHE A 139 2.19 18.27 -2.26
N LYS A 140 3.29 19.02 -2.26
CA LYS A 140 3.28 20.38 -2.77
C LYS A 140 3.42 20.34 -4.28
N ARG A 141 2.54 21.04 -4.97
CA ARG A 141 2.61 21.21 -6.42
C ARG A 141 2.93 22.64 -6.75
N ILE A 142 3.74 22.84 -7.78
CA ILE A 142 4.13 24.19 -8.21
C ILE A 142 2.91 25.05 -8.47
N GLY A 143 1.89 24.54 -9.12
CA GLY A 143 0.66 25.28 -9.41
C GLY A 143 -0.23 25.55 -8.20
N ASN A 144 -0.02 24.85 -7.08
CA ASN A 144 -0.84 24.96 -5.88
C ASN A 144 -0.27 25.93 -4.85
N GLU A 145 0.95 26.38 -5.03
CA GLU A 145 1.60 27.27 -4.08
C GLU A 145 0.96 28.65 -4.02
N HIS A 146 0.22 29.00 -5.03
CA HIS A 146 -0.42 30.30 -5.19
C HIS A 146 -1.92 30.27 -4.95
N GLY A 147 -2.45 29.11 -4.66
CA GLY A 147 -3.87 28.93 -4.44
C GLY A 147 -4.29 29.05 -3.02
#